data_e835b07a53fb3f6a939e7d5fe1094c9a
#
_entry.id   e835b07a53fb3f6a939e7d5fe1094c9a
#
_cell.length_a   1.000
_cell.length_b   1.000
_cell.length_c   1.000
_cell.angle_alpha   90.00
_cell.angle_beta   90.00
_cell.angle_gamma   90.00
#
_symmetry.space_group_name_H-M   'P 1'
#
loop_
_entity.id
_entity.type
_entity.pdbx_description
1 polymer ?
#
loop_
_entity_poly.entity_id
_entity_poly.type
_entity_poly.pdbx_seq_one_letter_code
_entity_poly.pdbx_strand_id
1 'polypeptide(L)'
;MSDKNLSVIEGSRTIYIVINQIIITQAADISANNGYFKVDFRKESQYNTTALNNVTFEARVRFKKMTSTSGKWCFSVMGLEENFCLRTAGDNKSGWKLQLSGGSPAIDSRDVLPNDKWLHLACVYDGSQGKKFVYVNGELQGELPDTRGTIDLTQAYGHDKNAAFYIGQSAADNRYMDGYVSEVRVWAVARSAADLKNNVCWVDPLTDGLVAYWRFNESTPDNNKVITDLTGNGYSATYAGRGTLNFVQGVRCPDNAAE
;
A
#
# COMPACT_ATOMS: atom_id res chain seq x y z
N MET A 1 -7.01 6.28 31.53
CA MET A 1 -6.16 7.49 31.78
C MET A 1 -4.99 7.36 30.83
N SER A 2 -4.85 8.25 29.87
CA SER A 2 -3.79 8.15 28.87
C SER A 2 -2.55 8.85 29.41
N ASP A 3 -1.49 8.10 29.64
CA ASP A 3 -0.19 8.69 29.97
C ASP A 3 0.33 9.45 28.76
N LYS A 4 0.27 10.78 28.89
CA LYS A 4 0.91 11.68 27.91
C LYS A 4 2.39 11.75 28.28
N ASN A 5 3.23 11.02 27.60
CA ASN A 5 4.66 11.25 27.68
C ASN A 5 4.98 12.55 26.92
N LEU A 6 5.04 13.65 27.64
CA LEU A 6 5.52 14.92 27.15
C LEU A 6 7.02 14.97 27.36
N SER A 7 7.82 14.98 26.33
CA SER A 7 9.22 15.37 26.40
C SER A 7 9.40 16.79 25.88
N VAL A 8 9.94 17.68 26.70
CA VAL A 8 10.29 19.05 26.32
C VAL A 8 11.77 19.09 26.05
N ILE A 9 12.16 19.44 24.83
CA ILE A 9 13.54 19.68 24.46
C ILE A 9 13.71 21.19 24.32
N GLU A 10 14.47 21.80 25.22
CA GLU A 10 14.80 23.21 25.19
C GLU A 10 16.05 23.45 24.31
N GLY A 11 15.88 24.04 23.15
CA GLY A 11 16.95 24.58 22.30
C GLY A 11 16.58 25.98 21.87
N SER A 12 17.48 26.92 22.02
CA SER A 12 17.31 28.38 21.91
C SER A 12 16.09 28.85 21.08
N ARG A 13 15.02 29.18 21.75
CA ARG A 13 13.80 29.89 21.29
C ARG A 13 12.69 29.11 20.56
N THR A 14 12.77 27.81 20.41
CA THR A 14 11.64 27.04 19.86
C THR A 14 11.38 25.83 20.75
N ILE A 15 10.17 25.77 21.33
CA ILE A 15 9.72 24.60 22.11
C ILE A 15 9.07 23.63 21.12
N TYR A 16 9.67 22.46 20.91
CA TYR A 16 9.06 21.36 20.17
C TYR A 16 8.36 20.42 21.14
N ILE A 17 7.04 20.34 21.04
CA ILE A 17 6.26 19.35 21.78
C ILE A 17 6.15 18.12 20.87
N VAL A 18 6.90 17.07 21.16
CA VAL A 18 6.75 15.78 20.48
C VAL A 18 5.68 14.97 21.25
N ILE A 19 4.51 14.87 20.67
CA ILE A 19 3.46 14.00 21.19
C ILE A 19 3.56 12.67 20.44
N ASN A 20 4.03 11.62 21.10
CA ASN A 20 3.91 10.26 20.56
C ASN A 20 2.43 9.85 20.61
N GLN A 21 1.68 10.20 19.58
CA GLN A 21 0.27 9.79 19.47
C GLN A 21 0.20 8.39 18.86
N ILE A 22 -0.32 7.44 19.63
CA ILE A 22 -0.82 6.20 19.06
C ILE A 22 -2.12 6.53 18.32
N ILE A 23 -2.12 6.37 17.02
CA ILE A 23 -3.32 6.53 16.20
C ILE A 23 -4.06 5.20 16.22
N ILE A 24 -5.31 5.21 16.64
CA ILE A 24 -6.19 4.04 16.54
C ILE A 24 -6.91 4.13 15.20
N THR A 25 -6.74 3.12 14.38
CA THR A 25 -7.32 3.03 13.05
C THR A 25 -8.22 1.81 12.91
N GLN A 26 -8.79 1.64 11.74
CA GLN A 26 -9.45 0.42 11.30
C GLN A 26 -8.67 -0.18 10.13
N ALA A 27 -8.99 -1.41 9.80
CA ALA A 27 -8.46 -2.07 8.62
C ALA A 27 -9.56 -2.91 7.96
N ALA A 28 -9.57 -2.98 6.64
CA ALA A 28 -10.44 -3.89 5.93
C ALA A 28 -9.92 -5.33 6.04
N ASP A 29 -10.80 -6.27 6.43
CA ASP A 29 -10.52 -7.70 6.36
C ASP A 29 -10.87 -8.20 4.95
N ILE A 30 -9.85 -8.44 4.14
CA ILE A 30 -9.99 -8.93 2.77
C ILE A 30 -9.66 -10.41 2.63
N SER A 31 -9.44 -11.11 3.74
CA SER A 31 -9.11 -12.55 3.76
C SER A 31 -10.29 -13.43 3.40
N ALA A 32 -11.50 -13.01 3.76
CA ALA A 32 -12.69 -13.78 3.49
C ALA A 32 -13.17 -13.61 2.04
N ASN A 33 -13.55 -14.71 1.41
CA ASN A 33 -14.22 -14.70 0.10
C ASN A 33 -13.47 -13.97 -1.01
N ASN A 34 -12.14 -14.02 -1.00
CA ASN A 34 -11.31 -13.32 -2.00
C ASN A 34 -11.66 -11.82 -2.09
N GLY A 35 -11.61 -11.13 -0.95
CA GLY A 35 -11.89 -9.71 -0.86
C GLY A 35 -10.85 -8.88 -1.60
N TYR A 36 -11.30 -7.87 -2.33
CA TYR A 36 -10.45 -6.89 -3.01
C TYR A 36 -11.23 -5.64 -3.39
N PHE A 37 -10.51 -4.59 -3.75
CA PHE A 37 -11.11 -3.35 -4.24
C PHE A 37 -10.61 -3.04 -5.64
N LYS A 38 -11.45 -2.36 -6.41
CA LYS A 38 -11.14 -1.78 -7.72
C LYS A 38 -11.12 -0.27 -7.64
N VAL A 39 -10.17 0.34 -8.32
CA VAL A 39 -10.06 1.79 -8.46
C VAL A 39 -9.97 2.13 -9.95
N ASP A 40 -10.70 3.16 -10.38
CA ASP A 40 -10.67 3.67 -11.73
C ASP A 40 -9.90 4.99 -11.79
N PHE A 41 -8.66 4.95 -12.28
CA PHE A 41 -7.80 6.12 -12.46
C PHE A 41 -8.01 6.86 -13.78
N ARG A 42 -8.97 6.46 -14.61
CA ARG A 42 -9.31 7.15 -15.89
C ARG A 42 -10.12 8.44 -15.69
N LYS A 43 -10.60 8.70 -14.49
CA LYS A 43 -11.30 9.93 -14.16
C LYS A 43 -10.33 11.10 -14.21
N GLU A 44 -10.82 12.25 -14.67
CA GLU A 44 -10.03 13.47 -14.65
C GLU A 44 -9.70 13.91 -13.22
N SER A 45 -8.46 14.32 -13.01
CA SER A 45 -7.95 14.92 -11.78
C SER A 45 -6.81 15.87 -12.10
N GLN A 46 -6.23 16.48 -11.07
CA GLN A 46 -5.04 17.33 -11.24
C GLN A 46 -3.77 16.53 -11.65
N TYR A 47 -3.81 15.20 -11.58
CA TYR A 47 -2.67 14.35 -11.93
C TYR A 47 -2.88 13.70 -13.29
N ASN A 48 -1.83 13.71 -14.13
CA ASN A 48 -1.82 12.92 -15.35
C ASN A 48 -1.53 11.46 -15.03
N THR A 49 -2.57 10.70 -14.71
CA THR A 49 -2.48 9.30 -14.31
C THR A 49 -2.07 8.35 -15.43
N THR A 50 -2.03 8.82 -16.69
CA THR A 50 -1.57 8.02 -17.85
C THR A 50 -0.07 8.10 -18.08
N ALA A 51 0.65 9.03 -17.43
CA ALA A 51 2.08 9.23 -17.67
C ALA A 51 2.78 9.84 -16.43
N LEU A 52 2.85 9.09 -15.33
CA LEU A 52 3.56 9.52 -14.13
C LEU A 52 5.06 9.23 -14.23
N ASN A 53 5.88 10.26 -14.12
CA ASN A 53 7.35 10.13 -14.14
C ASN A 53 7.91 9.52 -12.86
N ASN A 54 7.23 9.70 -11.74
CA ASN A 54 7.57 9.12 -10.46
C ASN A 54 6.32 8.52 -9.85
N VAL A 55 6.45 7.39 -9.17
CA VAL A 55 5.31 6.73 -8.54
C VAL A 55 5.76 6.08 -7.24
N THR A 56 4.94 6.23 -6.21
CA THR A 56 5.04 5.40 -5.01
C THR A 56 3.70 4.75 -4.73
N PHE A 57 3.70 3.43 -4.52
CA PHE A 57 2.61 2.71 -3.90
C PHE A 57 3.02 2.32 -2.49
N GLU A 58 2.17 2.59 -1.53
CA GLU A 58 2.39 2.18 -0.16
C GLU A 58 1.10 1.70 0.49
N ALA A 59 1.21 0.70 1.35
CA ALA A 59 0.10 0.13 2.08
C ALA A 59 0.57 -0.40 3.44
N ARG A 60 -0.28 -0.26 4.46
CA ARG A 60 -0.11 -0.96 5.72
C ARG A 60 -0.93 -2.23 5.68
N VAL A 61 -0.28 -3.38 5.84
CA VAL A 61 -0.90 -4.70 5.68
C VAL A 61 -0.53 -5.64 6.80
N ARG A 62 -1.39 -6.64 7.04
CA ARG A 62 -1.09 -7.78 7.92
C ARG A 62 -1.57 -9.04 7.21
N PHE A 63 -0.66 -9.85 6.74
CA PHE A 63 -1.00 -11.16 6.18
C PHE A 63 -1.35 -12.13 7.30
N LYS A 64 -2.51 -12.78 7.23
CA LYS A 64 -2.87 -13.82 8.20
C LYS A 64 -1.93 -15.00 8.08
N LYS A 65 -1.83 -15.56 6.87
CA LYS A 65 -0.90 -16.63 6.55
C LYS A 65 -0.62 -16.65 5.05
N MET A 66 0.63 -16.47 4.70
CA MET A 66 1.07 -16.65 3.33
C MET A 66 1.40 -18.14 3.12
N THR A 67 0.57 -18.84 2.35
CA THR A 67 0.73 -20.26 2.07
C THR A 67 0.57 -20.51 0.59
N SER A 68 1.60 -21.09 -0.04
CA SER A 68 1.52 -21.56 -1.41
C SER A 68 0.56 -22.74 -1.51
N THR A 69 -0.35 -22.65 -2.45
CA THR A 69 -1.21 -23.75 -2.89
C THR A 69 -1.04 -23.93 -4.39
N SER A 70 -1.60 -24.99 -4.97
CA SER A 70 -1.53 -25.18 -6.42
C SER A 70 -2.02 -23.93 -7.16
N GLY A 71 -1.14 -23.33 -7.97
CA GLY A 71 -1.42 -22.12 -8.74
C GLY A 71 -1.30 -20.79 -7.98
N LYS A 72 -1.03 -20.81 -6.65
CA LYS A 72 -0.84 -19.57 -5.86
C LYS A 72 0.61 -19.45 -5.40
N TRP A 73 1.37 -18.59 -6.05
CA TRP A 73 2.78 -18.32 -5.80
C TRP A 73 3.06 -16.85 -5.43
N CYS A 74 2.04 -16.02 -5.37
CA CYS A 74 2.14 -14.64 -4.90
C CYS A 74 0.82 -14.17 -4.28
N PHE A 75 0.90 -13.09 -3.51
CA PHE A 75 -0.23 -12.38 -2.93
C PHE A 75 -0.10 -10.91 -3.35
N SER A 76 -1.08 -10.41 -4.12
CA SER A 76 -1.04 -9.04 -4.59
C SER A 76 -1.58 -8.09 -3.53
N VAL A 77 -0.83 -7.04 -3.23
CA VAL A 77 -1.21 -6.00 -2.26
C VAL A 77 -1.95 -4.88 -2.99
N MET A 78 -1.35 -4.29 -4.02
CA MET A 78 -1.97 -3.24 -4.82
C MET A 78 -1.25 -3.03 -6.14
N GLY A 79 -1.97 -2.48 -7.11
CA GLY A 79 -1.38 -2.04 -8.37
C GLY A 79 -2.01 -2.63 -9.62
N LEU A 80 -1.24 -2.58 -10.70
CA LEU A 80 -1.61 -3.05 -12.03
C LEU A 80 -0.71 -4.21 -12.42
N GLU A 81 -1.33 -5.36 -12.70
CA GLU A 81 -0.59 -6.55 -13.13
C GLU A 81 0.27 -6.25 -14.36
N GLU A 82 1.49 -6.81 -14.38
CA GLU A 82 2.48 -6.65 -15.46
C GLU A 82 2.95 -5.22 -15.74
N ASN A 83 2.36 -4.21 -15.11
CA ASN A 83 2.79 -2.82 -15.23
C ASN A 83 3.57 -2.35 -13.99
N PHE A 84 2.87 -2.16 -12.88
CA PHE A 84 3.46 -1.74 -11.61
C PHE A 84 2.62 -2.30 -10.48
N CYS A 85 3.07 -3.40 -9.88
CA CYS A 85 2.31 -4.13 -8.89
C CYS A 85 3.16 -4.47 -7.66
N LEU A 86 2.72 -3.98 -6.51
CA LEU A 86 3.24 -4.34 -5.20
C LEU A 86 2.60 -5.64 -4.77
N ARG A 87 3.40 -6.69 -4.64
CA ARG A 87 2.95 -8.03 -4.28
C ARG A 87 4.00 -8.76 -3.45
N THR A 88 3.70 -9.96 -3.02
CA THR A 88 4.70 -10.88 -2.50
C THR A 88 5.05 -11.92 -3.55
N ALA A 89 6.24 -12.49 -3.46
CA ALA A 89 6.65 -13.67 -4.22
C ALA A 89 7.42 -14.62 -3.30
N GLY A 90 7.26 -15.92 -3.53
CA GLY A 90 7.92 -16.92 -2.70
C GLY A 90 7.21 -18.25 -2.67
N ASP A 91 7.56 -19.05 -1.69
CA ASP A 91 6.97 -20.37 -1.44
C ASP A 91 7.00 -20.74 0.05
N ASN A 92 6.40 -21.88 0.40
CA ASN A 92 6.32 -22.33 1.79
C ASN A 92 7.65 -22.80 2.38
N LYS A 93 8.68 -23.03 1.56
CA LYS A 93 10.01 -23.48 1.97
C LYS A 93 10.95 -22.32 2.21
N SER A 94 10.99 -21.40 1.25
CA SER A 94 11.93 -20.25 1.24
C SER A 94 11.36 -19.01 1.92
N GLY A 95 10.05 -19.02 2.20
CA GLY A 95 9.32 -17.88 2.72
C GLY A 95 8.88 -16.91 1.61
N TRP A 96 8.29 -15.80 2.02
CA TRP A 96 7.68 -14.82 1.14
C TRP A 96 8.41 -13.49 1.23
N LYS A 97 8.77 -12.93 0.12
CA LYS A 97 9.43 -11.63 0.00
C LYS A 97 8.48 -10.59 -0.57
N LEU A 98 8.69 -9.33 -0.23
CA LEU A 98 8.07 -8.24 -0.97
C LEU A 98 8.62 -8.22 -2.38
N GLN A 99 7.76 -8.08 -3.37
CA GLN A 99 8.13 -7.97 -4.78
C GLN A 99 7.45 -6.77 -5.43
N LEU A 100 8.21 -5.97 -6.15
CA LEU A 100 7.69 -5.09 -7.18
C LEU A 100 7.79 -5.79 -8.52
N SER A 101 6.63 -6.12 -9.06
CA SER A 101 6.48 -6.72 -10.38
C SER A 101 6.03 -5.68 -11.40
N GLY A 102 6.28 -5.98 -12.67
CA GLY A 102 6.08 -5.03 -13.76
C GLY A 102 7.38 -4.32 -14.14
N GLY A 103 7.71 -4.41 -15.43
CA GLY A 103 9.07 -4.13 -15.93
C GLY A 103 10.06 -5.25 -15.59
N SER A 104 10.97 -5.51 -16.49
CA SER A 104 11.98 -6.59 -16.34
C SER A 104 13.31 -6.01 -15.88
N PRO A 105 14.00 -6.64 -14.91
CA PRO A 105 13.50 -7.72 -14.05
C PRO A 105 12.58 -7.23 -12.94
N ALA A 106 11.78 -8.12 -12.33
CA ALA A 106 11.10 -7.83 -11.06
C ALA A 106 12.17 -7.67 -9.95
N ILE A 107 11.81 -6.95 -8.87
CA ILE A 107 12.69 -6.78 -7.72
C ILE A 107 12.05 -7.36 -6.46
N ASP A 108 12.80 -8.18 -5.75
CA ASP A 108 12.41 -8.78 -4.48
C ASP A 108 13.10 -8.07 -3.30
N SER A 109 12.43 -8.05 -2.14
CA SER A 109 13.08 -7.63 -0.91
C SER A 109 14.21 -8.58 -0.51
N ARG A 110 15.22 -8.04 0.18
CA ARG A 110 16.29 -8.83 0.79
C ARG A 110 15.69 -9.81 1.81
N ASP A 111 14.88 -9.30 2.70
CA ASP A 111 14.35 -10.03 3.84
C ASP A 111 12.99 -10.69 3.53
N VAL A 112 12.72 -11.79 4.22
CA VAL A 112 11.44 -12.51 4.19
C VAL A 112 10.43 -11.77 5.07
N LEU A 113 9.20 -11.66 4.59
CA LEU A 113 8.10 -11.04 5.33
C LEU A 113 7.56 -12.00 6.40
N PRO A 114 7.34 -11.53 7.64
CA PRO A 114 6.67 -12.33 8.66
C PRO A 114 5.17 -12.45 8.38
N ASN A 115 4.57 -13.57 8.80
CA ASN A 115 3.13 -13.70 8.91
C ASN A 115 2.62 -13.03 10.18
N ASP A 116 1.36 -12.64 10.17
CA ASP A 116 0.60 -12.16 11.33
C ASP A 116 1.22 -10.95 12.04
N LYS A 117 1.95 -10.12 11.30
CA LYS A 117 2.51 -8.85 11.75
C LYS A 117 2.03 -7.73 10.85
N TRP A 118 1.80 -6.55 11.43
CA TRP A 118 1.57 -5.35 10.65
C TRP A 118 2.89 -4.91 9.99
N LEU A 119 2.82 -4.65 8.70
CA LEU A 119 3.93 -4.20 7.89
C LEU A 119 3.51 -2.97 7.10
N HIS A 120 4.38 -1.99 6.98
CA HIS A 120 4.27 -0.95 5.97
C HIS A 120 5.12 -1.37 4.78
N LEU A 121 4.48 -1.60 3.65
CA LEU A 121 5.11 -2.03 2.42
C LEU A 121 5.04 -0.90 1.41
N ALA A 122 6.16 -0.62 0.73
CA ALA A 122 6.16 0.36 -0.33
C ALA A 122 7.03 -0.07 -1.52
N CYS A 123 6.63 0.36 -2.71
CA CYS A 123 7.46 0.34 -3.90
C CYS A 123 7.50 1.73 -4.51
N VAL A 124 8.67 2.08 -5.03
CA VAL A 124 8.94 3.40 -5.60
C VAL A 124 9.52 3.22 -7.00
N TYR A 125 9.01 3.98 -7.95
CA TYR A 125 9.66 4.25 -9.21
C TYR A 125 10.11 5.71 -9.22
N ASP A 126 11.40 5.91 -9.38
CA ASP A 126 12.03 7.24 -9.54
C ASP A 126 12.56 7.37 -10.97
N GLY A 127 11.76 7.99 -11.83
CA GLY A 127 12.12 8.19 -13.23
C GLY A 127 13.27 9.17 -13.40
N SER A 128 13.52 10.06 -12.42
CA SER A 128 14.66 10.98 -12.45
C SER A 128 15.99 10.26 -12.25
N GLN A 129 15.99 9.18 -11.47
CA GLN A 129 17.14 8.32 -11.27
C GLN A 129 17.16 7.11 -12.21
N GLY A 130 16.06 6.82 -12.93
CA GLY A 130 15.90 5.60 -13.71
C GLY A 130 16.00 4.34 -12.84
N LYS A 131 15.39 4.35 -11.66
CA LYS A 131 15.48 3.28 -10.68
C LYS A 131 14.12 2.95 -10.07
N LYS A 132 14.03 1.72 -9.57
CA LYS A 132 12.93 1.25 -8.73
C LYS A 132 13.45 0.67 -7.42
N PHE A 133 12.62 0.79 -6.37
CA PHE A 133 12.97 0.44 -5.00
C PHE A 133 11.82 -0.29 -4.33
N VAL A 134 12.15 -1.16 -3.37
CA VAL A 134 11.19 -1.77 -2.45
C VAL A 134 11.59 -1.50 -1.00
N TYR A 135 10.60 -1.18 -0.17
CA TYR A 135 10.77 -0.84 1.24
C TYR A 135 9.84 -1.66 2.13
N VAL A 136 10.34 -2.06 3.30
CA VAL A 136 9.55 -2.65 4.38
C VAL A 136 9.77 -1.82 5.63
N ASN A 137 8.70 -1.29 6.22
CA ASN A 137 8.74 -0.43 7.41
C ASN A 137 9.68 0.79 7.26
N GLY A 138 9.73 1.36 6.05
CA GLY A 138 10.60 2.50 5.71
C GLY A 138 12.07 2.13 5.50
N GLU A 139 12.44 0.85 5.59
CA GLU A 139 13.80 0.38 5.34
C GLU A 139 13.95 -0.12 3.90
N LEU A 140 14.98 0.34 3.21
CA LEU A 140 15.30 -0.09 1.85
C LEU A 140 15.65 -1.58 1.84
N GLN A 141 14.92 -2.35 1.07
CA GLN A 141 15.08 -3.78 0.94
C GLN A 141 15.67 -4.22 -0.39
N GLY A 142 15.63 -3.35 -1.39
CA GLY A 142 16.23 -3.61 -2.69
C GLY A 142 16.06 -2.45 -3.64
N GLU A 143 16.97 -2.33 -4.61
CA GLU A 143 16.92 -1.37 -5.72
C GLU A 143 17.41 -2.00 -7.01
N LEU A 144 16.85 -1.58 -8.13
CA LEU A 144 17.28 -1.96 -9.48
C LEU A 144 17.11 -0.80 -10.47
N PRO A 145 17.91 -0.73 -11.53
CA PRO A 145 17.63 0.15 -12.67
C PRO A 145 16.26 -0.14 -13.28
N ASP A 146 15.56 0.91 -13.69
CA ASP A 146 14.29 0.82 -14.41
C ASP A 146 14.14 2.04 -15.31
N THR A 147 14.18 1.82 -16.61
CA THR A 147 14.19 2.88 -17.64
C THR A 147 12.89 2.96 -18.43
N ARG A 148 11.76 2.53 -17.83
CA ARG A 148 10.46 2.50 -18.53
C ARG A 148 9.91 3.89 -18.92
N GLY A 149 10.45 4.98 -18.37
CA GLY A 149 10.02 6.34 -18.65
C GLY A 149 8.85 6.78 -17.76
N THR A 150 7.67 6.25 -17.95
CA THR A 150 6.47 6.62 -17.18
C THR A 150 5.66 5.40 -16.73
N ILE A 151 4.84 5.60 -15.70
CA ILE A 151 3.84 4.65 -15.24
C ILE A 151 2.45 5.16 -15.64
N ASP A 152 1.67 4.30 -16.30
CA ASP A 152 0.27 4.52 -16.62
C ASP A 152 -0.61 3.76 -15.62
N LEU A 153 -1.38 4.48 -14.80
CA LEU A 153 -2.28 3.89 -13.80
C LEU A 153 -3.64 3.47 -14.41
N THR A 154 -3.90 3.77 -15.65
CA THR A 154 -5.19 3.51 -16.30
C THR A 154 -5.21 2.20 -17.06
N GLN A 155 -4.06 1.59 -17.29
CA GLN A 155 -3.91 0.38 -18.09
C GLN A 155 -3.06 -0.66 -17.38
N ALA A 156 -3.56 -1.88 -17.33
CA ALA A 156 -2.71 -3.04 -17.09
C ALA A 156 -2.13 -3.52 -18.43
N TYR A 157 -0.92 -4.01 -18.40
CA TYR A 157 -0.33 -4.72 -19.52
C TYR A 157 -0.79 -6.18 -19.52
N GLY A 158 -0.79 -6.82 -20.69
CA GLY A 158 -1.08 -8.24 -20.83
C GLY A 158 -2.50 -8.57 -21.28
N HIS A 159 -3.00 -9.70 -20.80
CA HIS A 159 -4.24 -10.31 -21.31
C HIS A 159 -5.53 -9.62 -20.85
N ASP A 160 -5.49 -8.84 -19.78
CA ASP A 160 -6.69 -8.18 -19.25
C ASP A 160 -6.75 -6.70 -19.69
N LYS A 161 -7.33 -6.49 -20.86
CA LYS A 161 -7.56 -5.14 -21.40
C LYS A 161 -8.56 -4.28 -20.59
N ASN A 162 -9.23 -4.88 -19.63
CA ASN A 162 -10.18 -4.23 -18.73
C ASN A 162 -9.62 -4.05 -17.32
N ALA A 163 -8.33 -4.29 -17.12
CA ALA A 163 -7.75 -4.26 -15.81
C ALA A 163 -7.86 -2.86 -15.20
N ALA A 164 -8.51 -2.84 -14.06
CA ALA A 164 -8.50 -1.71 -13.15
C ALA A 164 -7.25 -1.79 -12.26
N PHE A 165 -6.96 -0.71 -11.57
CA PHE A 165 -6.06 -0.77 -10.42
C PHE A 165 -6.75 -1.55 -9.29
N TYR A 166 -6.04 -2.49 -8.67
CA TYR A 166 -6.58 -3.34 -7.62
C TYR A 166 -5.89 -3.12 -6.28
N ILE A 167 -6.64 -3.33 -5.18
CA ILE A 167 -6.10 -3.44 -3.82
C ILE A 167 -6.53 -4.81 -3.28
N GLY A 168 -5.57 -5.62 -2.83
CA GLY A 168 -5.82 -6.98 -2.33
C GLY A 168 -5.88 -8.07 -3.38
N GLN A 169 -5.71 -7.72 -4.65
CA GLN A 169 -5.66 -8.64 -5.79
C GLN A 169 -4.83 -8.05 -6.92
N SER A 170 -4.56 -8.84 -7.93
CA SER A 170 -4.21 -8.38 -9.29
C SER A 170 -5.21 -8.95 -10.29
N ALA A 171 -5.10 -8.56 -11.56
CA ALA A 171 -5.98 -9.05 -12.62
C ALA A 171 -5.94 -10.57 -12.83
N ALA A 172 -4.84 -11.22 -12.40
CA ALA A 172 -4.72 -12.68 -12.52
C ALA A 172 -5.43 -13.39 -11.37
N ASP A 173 -6.16 -14.44 -11.70
CA ASP A 173 -6.84 -15.30 -10.74
C ASP A 173 -5.88 -15.89 -9.69
N ASN A 174 -6.42 -16.18 -8.51
CA ASN A 174 -5.73 -16.81 -7.38
C ASN A 174 -4.60 -15.97 -6.72
N ARG A 175 -4.48 -14.67 -7.00
CA ARG A 175 -3.48 -13.79 -6.37
C ARG A 175 -4.04 -12.91 -5.25
N TYR A 176 -5.18 -13.33 -4.69
CA TYR A 176 -5.81 -12.59 -3.59
C TYR A 176 -4.91 -12.55 -2.36
N MET A 177 -4.84 -11.39 -1.72
CA MET A 177 -4.23 -11.23 -0.43
C MET A 177 -5.12 -11.89 0.65
N ASP A 178 -4.51 -12.63 1.57
CA ASP A 178 -5.18 -13.19 2.74
C ASP A 178 -4.76 -12.40 3.98
N GLY A 179 -5.55 -11.41 4.36
CA GLY A 179 -5.17 -10.53 5.46
C GLY A 179 -5.99 -9.26 5.58
N TYR A 180 -5.34 -8.28 6.18
CA TYR A 180 -5.89 -6.97 6.48
C TYR A 180 -5.13 -5.87 5.75
N VAL A 181 -5.84 -4.83 5.34
CA VAL A 181 -5.26 -3.68 4.64
C VAL A 181 -5.74 -2.37 5.25
N SER A 182 -4.82 -1.42 5.38
CA SER A 182 -5.06 -0.07 5.90
C SER A 182 -4.07 0.90 5.28
N GLU A 183 -4.33 2.21 5.38
CA GLU A 183 -3.39 3.27 4.97
C GLU A 183 -2.81 3.05 3.57
N VAL A 184 -3.68 2.79 2.58
CA VAL A 184 -3.27 2.57 1.19
C VAL A 184 -3.15 3.90 0.47
N ARG A 185 -2.01 4.15 -0.19
CA ARG A 185 -1.73 5.42 -0.86
C ARG A 185 -1.04 5.22 -2.19
N VAL A 186 -1.38 6.10 -3.12
CA VAL A 186 -0.75 6.23 -4.43
C VAL A 186 -0.20 7.65 -4.56
N TRP A 187 1.06 7.78 -4.97
CA TRP A 187 1.75 9.05 -5.10
C TRP A 187 2.31 9.24 -6.50
N ALA A 188 2.29 10.47 -6.99
CA ALA A 188 2.97 10.92 -8.20
C ALA A 188 4.40 11.42 -7.94
N VAL A 189 4.99 11.01 -6.82
CA VAL A 189 6.35 11.35 -6.40
C VAL A 189 7.09 10.11 -5.92
N ALA A 190 8.41 10.13 -6.04
CA ALA A 190 9.30 9.13 -5.46
C ALA A 190 9.52 9.48 -3.97
N ARG A 191 8.83 8.77 -3.08
CA ARG A 191 8.94 8.99 -1.63
C ARG A 191 10.28 8.49 -1.09
N SER A 192 10.89 9.31 -0.23
CA SER A 192 12.13 8.92 0.45
C SER A 192 11.89 7.86 1.55
N ALA A 193 12.94 7.15 1.93
CA ALA A 193 12.90 6.23 3.08
C ALA A 193 12.45 6.93 4.37
N ALA A 194 12.87 8.18 4.58
CA ALA A 194 12.48 8.98 5.74
C ALA A 194 10.97 9.28 5.72
N ASP A 195 10.42 9.69 4.57
CA ASP A 195 8.99 9.94 4.42
C ASP A 195 8.18 8.66 4.66
N LEU A 196 8.60 7.55 4.06
CA LEU A 196 7.94 6.25 4.24
C LEU A 196 7.95 5.79 5.70
N LYS A 197 9.05 6.05 6.42
CA LYS A 197 9.21 5.68 7.84
C LYS A 197 8.38 6.55 8.77
N ASN A 198 8.36 7.86 8.50
CA ASN A 198 7.74 8.83 9.41
C ASN A 198 6.22 8.95 9.23
N ASN A 199 5.69 8.55 8.09
CA ASN A 199 4.29 8.77 7.71
C ASN A 199 3.49 7.46 7.58
N VAL A 200 3.90 6.40 8.27
CA VAL A 200 3.23 5.08 8.20
C VAL A 200 1.75 5.15 8.55
N CYS A 201 1.40 5.94 9.56
CA CYS A 201 0.09 5.91 10.21
C CYS A 201 -0.90 6.92 9.66
N TRP A 202 -0.41 7.99 9.08
CA TRP A 202 -1.23 9.07 8.57
C TRP A 202 -0.41 10.05 7.72
N VAL A 203 -1.05 10.62 6.73
CA VAL A 203 -0.57 11.78 5.98
C VAL A 203 -1.72 12.77 5.81
N ASP A 204 -1.40 14.05 5.67
CA ASP A 204 -2.41 15.02 5.28
C ASP A 204 -2.91 14.69 3.86
N PRO A 205 -4.24 14.48 3.68
CA PRO A 205 -4.80 14.19 2.36
C PRO A 205 -4.53 15.27 1.30
N LEU A 206 -4.18 16.47 1.73
CA LEU A 206 -3.83 17.58 0.83
C LEU A 206 -2.33 17.67 0.53
N THR A 207 -1.54 16.67 0.95
CA THR A 207 -0.09 16.65 0.66
C THR A 207 0.17 16.61 -0.85
N ASP A 208 1.02 17.49 -1.32
CA ASP A 208 1.44 17.54 -2.72
C ASP A 208 1.98 16.19 -3.21
N GLY A 209 1.55 15.79 -4.39
CA GLY A 209 1.93 14.53 -4.99
C GLY A 209 1.09 13.32 -4.55
N LEU A 210 0.20 13.45 -3.56
CA LEU A 210 -0.70 12.39 -3.16
C LEU A 210 -1.87 12.26 -4.14
N VAL A 211 -1.86 11.21 -4.94
CA VAL A 211 -2.86 10.95 -6.00
C VAL A 211 -4.14 10.38 -5.41
N ALA A 212 -4.03 9.40 -4.51
CA ALA A 212 -5.17 8.76 -3.87
C ALA A 212 -4.80 8.22 -2.49
N TYR A 213 -5.76 8.22 -1.56
CA TYR A 213 -5.57 7.77 -0.19
C TYR A 213 -6.82 7.11 0.39
N TRP A 214 -6.71 5.86 0.82
CA TRP A 214 -7.78 5.07 1.44
C TRP A 214 -7.35 4.58 2.82
N ARG A 215 -8.05 5.03 3.87
CA ARG A 215 -7.72 4.68 5.26
C ARG A 215 -8.43 3.44 5.78
N PHE A 216 -9.57 3.09 5.20
CA PHE A 216 -10.42 1.99 5.66
C PHE A 216 -10.93 2.15 7.10
N ASN A 217 -11.14 3.39 7.54
CA ASN A 217 -11.62 3.75 8.88
C ASN A 217 -13.06 4.27 8.89
N GLU A 218 -13.81 4.02 7.84
CA GLU A 218 -15.21 4.39 7.74
C GLU A 218 -16.05 3.52 8.68
N SER A 219 -16.85 4.16 9.55
CA SER A 219 -17.54 3.52 10.66
C SER A 219 -18.75 2.67 10.25
N THR A 220 -19.28 2.89 9.09
CA THR A 220 -20.28 2.04 8.44
C THR A 220 -20.05 2.10 6.95
N PRO A 221 -19.70 0.99 6.31
CA PRO A 221 -20.05 0.88 4.92
C PRO A 221 -21.56 0.71 4.92
N ASP A 222 -22.23 1.75 4.69
CA ASP A 222 -23.57 1.79 4.15
C ASP A 222 -23.68 0.71 3.10
N ASN A 223 -24.12 -0.50 3.30
CA ASN A 223 -24.16 -1.50 2.26
C ASN A 223 -23.18 -1.28 1.08
N ASN A 224 -22.43 -0.24 1.17
CA ASN A 224 -21.61 0.42 0.20
C ASN A 224 -20.21 -0.10 0.34
N LYS A 225 -19.94 -0.94 -0.53
CA LYS A 225 -18.63 -1.50 -0.83
C LYS A 225 -17.66 -0.43 -1.37
N VAL A 226 -17.79 0.83 -0.96
CA VAL A 226 -16.99 1.96 -1.45
C VAL A 226 -16.22 2.59 -0.30
N ILE A 227 -14.91 2.68 -0.47
CA ILE A 227 -14.01 3.42 0.42
C ILE A 227 -13.66 4.75 -0.24
N THR A 228 -13.94 5.82 0.46
CA THR A 228 -13.72 7.18 -0.04
C THR A 228 -12.23 7.47 -0.24
N ASP A 229 -11.89 8.09 -1.36
CA ASP A 229 -10.60 8.70 -1.59
C ASP A 229 -10.53 10.03 -0.81
N LEU A 230 -9.66 10.09 0.19
CA LEU A 230 -9.55 11.23 1.10
C LEU A 230 -8.89 12.46 0.44
N THR A 231 -8.21 12.30 -0.68
CA THR A 231 -7.55 13.41 -1.38
C THR A 231 -8.54 14.35 -2.08
N GLY A 232 -9.77 13.87 -2.31
CA GLY A 232 -10.75 14.60 -3.10
C GLY A 232 -10.58 14.49 -4.62
N ASN A 233 -9.58 13.73 -5.11
CA ASN A 233 -9.36 13.52 -6.55
C ASN A 233 -10.38 12.55 -7.18
N GLY A 234 -11.25 11.93 -6.38
CA GLY A 234 -12.37 11.12 -6.87
C GLY A 234 -12.05 9.66 -7.17
N TYR A 235 -10.92 9.15 -6.71
CA TYR A 235 -10.46 7.77 -6.93
C TYR A 235 -10.93 6.81 -5.83
N SER A 236 -12.21 6.85 -5.48
CA SER A 236 -12.76 5.95 -4.46
C SER A 236 -12.60 4.48 -4.87
N ALA A 237 -12.30 3.63 -3.87
CA ALA A 237 -12.08 2.22 -4.07
C ALA A 237 -13.39 1.44 -3.84
N THR A 238 -13.80 0.65 -4.82
CA THR A 238 -15.03 -0.14 -4.75
C THR A 238 -14.73 -1.60 -4.45
N TYR A 239 -15.31 -2.13 -3.38
CA TYR A 239 -15.18 -3.54 -3.02
C TYR A 239 -15.83 -4.45 -4.06
N ALA A 240 -15.10 -5.45 -4.52
CA ALA A 240 -15.54 -6.38 -5.57
C ALA A 240 -15.39 -7.86 -5.15
N GLY A 241 -15.04 -8.13 -3.90
CA GLY A 241 -14.98 -9.48 -3.35
C GLY A 241 -16.35 -10.14 -3.24
N ARG A 242 -16.34 -11.46 -3.03
CA ARG A 242 -17.54 -12.25 -2.75
C ARG A 242 -17.88 -12.15 -1.26
N GLY A 243 -19.10 -11.73 -0.92
CA GLY A 243 -19.55 -11.65 0.47
C GLY A 243 -19.46 -10.27 1.10
N THR A 244 -19.50 -10.21 2.42
CA THR A 244 -19.55 -8.97 3.21
C THR A 244 -18.13 -8.45 3.43
N LEU A 245 -17.95 -7.14 3.25
CA LEU A 245 -16.76 -6.45 3.67
C LEU A 245 -16.80 -6.26 5.19
N ASN A 246 -15.79 -6.71 5.90
CA ASN A 246 -15.65 -6.54 7.34
C ASN A 246 -14.48 -5.62 7.66
N PHE A 247 -14.57 -4.96 8.83
CA PHE A 247 -13.51 -4.11 9.35
C PHE A 247 -13.04 -4.58 10.71
N VAL A 248 -11.73 -4.52 10.93
CA VAL A 248 -11.11 -4.74 12.24
C VAL A 248 -10.92 -3.40 12.92
N GLN A 249 -11.45 -3.29 14.13
CA GLN A 249 -11.37 -2.10 14.96
C GLN A 249 -10.11 -2.10 15.82
N GLY A 250 -9.73 -0.92 16.30
CA GLY A 250 -8.69 -0.78 17.32
C GLY A 250 -7.27 -1.10 16.83
N VAL A 251 -7.03 -1.01 15.53
CA VAL A 251 -5.69 -1.22 14.96
C VAL A 251 -4.77 -0.08 15.38
N ARG A 252 -3.76 -0.39 16.19
CA ARG A 252 -2.77 0.61 16.63
C ARG A 252 -1.79 0.93 15.51
N CYS A 253 -1.38 2.18 15.43
CA CYS A 253 -0.32 2.64 14.55
C CYS A 253 0.49 3.76 15.21
N PRO A 254 1.86 3.70 15.26
CA PRO A 254 2.63 2.52 14.87
C PRO A 254 2.29 1.31 15.75
N ASP A 255 2.54 0.12 15.21
CA ASP A 255 2.43 -1.11 15.98
C ASP A 255 3.69 -1.20 16.85
N ASN A 256 3.61 -0.63 18.03
CA ASN A 256 4.67 -0.81 19.01
C ASN A 256 4.57 -2.23 19.55
N ALA A 257 5.05 -3.18 18.78
CA ALA A 257 5.29 -4.53 19.25
C ALA A 257 6.51 -4.54 20.19
N ALA A 258 6.32 -3.91 21.34
CA ALA A 258 7.11 -4.12 22.54
C ALA A 258 6.09 -4.52 23.61
N GLU A 259 5.67 -5.76 23.57
CA GLU A 259 5.19 -6.54 24.70
C GLU A 259 6.18 -7.66 24.94
#